data_04e931309b0945c81a1c7d9cda67d656
#
_entry.id   04e931309b0945c81a1c7d9cda67d656
#
_cell.length_a   1.000
_cell.length_b   1.000
_cell.length_c   1.000
_cell.angle_alpha   90.00
_cell.angle_beta   90.00
_cell.angle_gamma   90.00
#
_symmetry.space_group_name_H-M   'P 1'
#
loop_
_entity.id
_entity.type
_entity.pdbx_description
1 polymer ?
#
loop_
_entity_poly.entity_id
_entity_poly.type
_entity_poly.pdbx_seq_one_letter_code
_entity_poly.pdbx_strand_id
1 'polypeptide(L)'
;TFILFTAMSPEAGGLGFDAMQNGWVFAFIGLMGVIIQGGLIGKLTDMFEMNKLMILGTITCGLGIASIPYVPSEMSWLILLSSAFISIGHGLFSPTQSSLLTFESSRKGHELGVVMGAQEGYGALARIFGPLLAGYLWSLTVEGSGFWTYHTCFRVAGLIFIVAALLQLNLIKNSELSKTITRVE
;
A
#
# COMPACT_ATOMS: atom_id res chain seq x y z
N THR A 1 7.20 -11.57 3.26
CA THR A 1 7.55 -11.79 1.83
C THR A 1 8.68 -10.87 1.38
N PHE A 2 8.65 -9.55 1.71
CA PHE A 2 9.71 -8.61 1.32
C PHE A 2 11.11 -9.11 1.76
N ILE A 3 11.30 -9.35 3.06
CA ILE A 3 12.58 -9.84 3.61
C ILE A 3 12.96 -11.20 3.01
N LEU A 4 11.99 -12.08 2.76
CA LEU A 4 12.26 -13.39 2.15
C LEU A 4 12.84 -13.23 0.74
N PHE A 5 12.30 -12.30 -0.04
CA PHE A 5 12.80 -12.00 -1.38
C PHE A 5 14.19 -11.34 -1.34
N THR A 6 14.37 -10.31 -0.50
CA THR A 6 15.64 -9.58 -0.44
C THR A 6 16.78 -10.44 0.11
N ALA A 7 16.50 -11.35 1.06
CA ALA A 7 17.48 -12.28 1.63
C ALA A 7 17.75 -13.53 0.77
N MET A 8 16.87 -13.82 -0.19
CA MET A 8 17.05 -14.95 -1.11
C MET A 8 18.30 -14.74 -1.96
N SER A 9 19.04 -15.82 -2.24
CA SER A 9 20.28 -15.73 -3.01
C SER A 9 20.04 -15.19 -4.43
N PRO A 10 21.02 -14.46 -5.02
CA PRO A 10 20.93 -13.99 -6.39
C PRO A 10 20.74 -15.11 -7.43
N GLU A 11 21.32 -16.28 -7.19
CA GLU A 11 21.16 -17.48 -8.03
C GLU A 11 19.70 -17.95 -8.08
N ALA A 12 18.95 -17.74 -7.00
CA ALA A 12 17.51 -18.05 -6.93
C ALA A 12 16.62 -16.87 -7.36
N GLY A 13 17.21 -15.74 -7.80
CA GLY A 13 16.52 -14.56 -8.26
C GLY A 13 16.22 -13.51 -7.19
N GLY A 14 16.77 -13.64 -5.99
CA GLY A 14 16.71 -12.65 -4.92
C GLY A 14 17.85 -11.64 -4.98
N LEU A 15 17.98 -10.82 -3.93
CA LEU A 15 19.01 -9.78 -3.85
C LEU A 15 20.22 -10.17 -2.98
N GLY A 16 20.13 -11.26 -2.20
CA GLY A 16 21.19 -11.71 -1.31
C GLY A 16 21.49 -10.78 -0.15
N PHE A 17 20.51 -9.97 0.29
CA PHE A 17 20.72 -9.00 1.35
C PHE A 17 20.86 -9.67 2.71
N ASP A 18 21.85 -9.19 3.46
CA ASP A 18 21.98 -9.52 4.87
C ASP A 18 21.00 -8.72 5.76
N ALA A 19 21.02 -8.98 7.06
CA ALA A 19 20.15 -8.30 8.01
C ALA A 19 20.43 -6.79 8.09
N MET A 20 21.69 -6.37 7.93
CA MET A 20 22.08 -4.97 7.99
C MET A 20 21.60 -4.20 6.77
N GLN A 21 21.74 -4.79 5.57
CA GLN A 21 21.26 -4.20 4.32
C GLN A 21 19.75 -4.05 4.32
N ASN A 22 19.01 -5.07 4.80
CA ASN A 22 17.57 -4.96 5.03
C ASN A 22 17.22 -3.87 6.04
N GLY A 23 18.01 -3.75 7.11
CA GLY A 23 17.87 -2.67 8.10
C GLY A 23 17.99 -1.28 7.47
N TRP A 24 18.93 -1.06 6.56
CA TRP A 24 19.08 0.20 5.84
C TRP A 24 17.88 0.51 4.93
N VAL A 25 17.31 -0.49 4.26
CA VAL A 25 16.09 -0.30 3.46
C VAL A 25 14.92 0.13 4.35
N PHE A 26 14.73 -0.50 5.52
CA PHE A 26 13.68 -0.09 6.46
C PHE A 26 13.92 1.29 7.06
N ALA A 27 15.17 1.64 7.36
CA ALA A 27 15.53 2.98 7.81
C ALA A 27 15.19 4.03 6.75
N PHE A 28 15.48 3.74 5.48
CA PHE A 28 15.10 4.60 4.35
C PHE A 28 13.58 4.76 4.23
N ILE A 29 12.81 3.66 4.33
CA ILE A 29 11.34 3.69 4.32
C ILE A 29 10.81 4.58 5.46
N GLY A 30 11.35 4.43 6.67
CA GLY A 30 10.99 5.24 7.82
C GLY A 30 11.29 6.72 7.62
N LEU A 31 12.49 7.05 7.12
CA LEU A 31 12.90 8.43 6.82
C LEU A 31 11.98 9.08 5.78
N MET A 32 11.69 8.37 4.69
CA MET A 32 10.74 8.83 3.66
C MET A 32 9.34 9.06 4.26
N GLY A 33 8.89 8.17 5.15
CA GLY A 33 7.63 8.33 5.86
C GLY A 33 7.58 9.63 6.68
N VAL A 34 8.64 9.94 7.43
CA VAL A 34 8.75 11.20 8.21
C VAL A 34 8.69 12.42 7.29
N ILE A 35 9.42 12.42 6.18
CA ILE A 35 9.43 13.54 5.23
C ILE A 35 8.04 13.76 4.63
N ILE A 36 7.36 12.70 4.22
CA ILE A 36 6.07 12.79 3.54
C ILE A 36 4.98 13.20 4.53
N GLN A 37 4.87 12.50 5.65
CA GLN A 37 3.80 12.75 6.64
C GLN A 37 4.06 14.01 7.47
N GLY A 38 5.32 14.32 7.78
CA GLY A 38 5.67 15.49 8.57
C GLY A 38 5.77 16.80 7.78
N GLY A 39 6.06 16.74 6.46
CA GLY A 39 6.33 17.95 5.68
C GLY A 39 5.49 18.15 4.44
N LEU A 40 5.15 17.07 3.74
CA LEU A 40 4.57 17.18 2.40
C LEU A 40 3.04 17.05 2.39
N ILE A 41 2.48 16.18 3.25
CA ILE A 41 1.06 15.84 3.21
C ILE A 41 0.16 17.06 3.45
N GLY A 42 0.51 17.96 4.39
CA GLY A 42 -0.26 19.17 4.66
C GLY A 42 -0.42 20.03 3.40
N LYS A 43 0.69 20.32 2.71
CA LYS A 43 0.66 21.08 1.46
C LYS A 43 -0.13 20.39 0.35
N LEU A 44 -0.03 19.07 0.26
CA LEU A 44 -0.75 18.31 -0.76
C LEU A 44 -2.26 18.27 -0.50
N THR A 45 -2.69 18.20 0.75
CA THR A 45 -4.11 18.24 1.12
C THR A 45 -4.73 19.62 0.93
N ASP A 46 -3.93 20.70 0.95
CA ASP A 46 -4.39 22.06 0.62
C ASP A 46 -4.54 22.28 -0.89
N MET A 47 -3.74 21.55 -1.70
CA MET A 47 -3.72 21.72 -3.16
C MET A 47 -4.62 20.74 -3.90
N PHE A 48 -4.84 19.57 -3.35
CA PHE A 48 -5.55 18.47 -4.00
C PHE A 48 -6.69 17.93 -3.14
N GLU A 49 -7.74 17.47 -3.79
CA GLU A 49 -8.85 16.80 -3.13
C GLU A 49 -8.39 15.51 -2.43
N MET A 50 -8.82 15.30 -1.18
CA MET A 50 -8.45 14.12 -0.38
C MET A 50 -8.74 12.79 -1.10
N ASN A 51 -9.86 12.70 -1.83
CA ASN A 51 -10.22 11.51 -2.60
C ASN A 51 -9.18 11.18 -3.67
N LYS A 52 -8.68 12.19 -4.38
CA LYS A 52 -7.64 12.01 -5.41
C LYS A 52 -6.30 11.59 -4.81
N LEU A 53 -5.94 12.18 -3.67
CA LEU A 53 -4.72 11.81 -2.94
C LEU A 53 -4.78 10.36 -2.42
N MET A 54 -5.92 9.93 -1.91
CA MET A 54 -6.12 8.56 -1.45
C MET A 54 -5.94 7.55 -2.60
N ILE A 55 -6.54 7.80 -3.77
CA ILE A 55 -6.40 6.93 -4.95
C ILE A 55 -4.96 6.93 -5.44
N LEU A 56 -4.34 8.12 -5.56
CA LEU A 56 -2.95 8.25 -5.98
C LEU A 56 -2.02 7.48 -5.03
N GLY A 57 -2.24 7.60 -3.72
CA GLY A 57 -1.51 6.86 -2.70
C GLY A 57 -1.64 5.34 -2.88
N THR A 58 -2.87 4.86 -3.11
CA THR A 58 -3.14 3.43 -3.34
C THR A 58 -2.42 2.92 -4.59
N ILE A 59 -2.50 3.64 -5.70
CA ILE A 59 -1.85 3.25 -6.97
C ILE A 59 -0.33 3.28 -6.81
N THR A 60 0.22 4.33 -6.22
CA THR A 60 1.67 4.48 -6.03
C THR A 60 2.24 3.37 -5.15
N CYS A 61 1.54 3.03 -4.05
CA CYS A 61 1.91 1.92 -3.18
C CYS A 61 1.86 0.58 -3.93
N GLY A 62 0.81 0.33 -4.71
CA GLY A 62 0.65 -0.87 -5.52
C GLY A 62 1.76 -1.04 -6.56
N LEU A 63 2.13 0.04 -7.26
CA LEU A 63 3.23 0.04 -8.22
C LEU A 63 4.57 -0.24 -7.53
N GLY A 64 4.82 0.37 -6.36
CA GLY A 64 6.01 0.11 -5.57
C GLY A 64 6.13 -1.36 -5.18
N ILE A 65 5.07 -1.98 -4.68
CA ILE A 65 5.07 -3.41 -4.31
C ILE A 65 5.23 -4.30 -5.54
N ALA A 66 4.52 -4.00 -6.64
CA ALA A 66 4.58 -4.79 -7.86
C ALA A 66 5.95 -4.72 -8.55
N SER A 67 6.72 -3.66 -8.35
CA SER A 67 8.06 -3.48 -8.93
C SER A 67 9.17 -4.26 -8.21
N ILE A 68 8.98 -4.64 -6.93
CA ILE A 68 9.99 -5.30 -6.10
C ILE A 68 10.63 -6.51 -6.80
N PRO A 69 9.87 -7.51 -7.33
CA PRO A 69 10.45 -8.73 -7.86
C PRO A 69 11.18 -8.54 -9.18
N TYR A 70 11.13 -7.36 -9.78
CA TYR A 70 11.82 -7.01 -11.02
C TYR A 70 13.13 -6.27 -10.80
N VAL A 71 13.53 -6.08 -9.55
CA VAL A 71 14.83 -5.49 -9.20
C VAL A 71 15.93 -6.52 -9.46
N PRO A 72 16.86 -6.26 -10.42
CA PRO A 72 17.94 -7.18 -10.69
C PRO A 72 19.00 -7.12 -9.57
N SER A 73 19.63 -8.24 -9.28
CA SER A 73 20.67 -8.33 -8.23
C SER A 73 21.86 -7.42 -8.49
N GLU A 74 22.23 -7.21 -9.76
CA GLU A 74 23.34 -6.31 -10.16
C GLU A 74 23.02 -4.83 -9.87
N MET A 75 21.74 -4.48 -9.83
CA MET A 75 21.24 -3.12 -9.53
C MET A 75 20.39 -3.10 -8.27
N SER A 76 20.82 -3.80 -7.23
CA SER A 76 20.07 -3.98 -5.99
C SER A 76 19.66 -2.65 -5.31
N TRP A 77 20.35 -1.54 -5.59
CA TRP A 77 19.97 -0.21 -5.14
C TRP A 77 18.60 0.25 -5.64
N LEU A 78 18.08 -0.30 -6.74
CA LEU A 78 16.73 -0.01 -7.27
C LEU A 78 15.63 -0.41 -6.29
N ILE A 79 15.92 -1.27 -5.30
CA ILE A 79 14.98 -1.59 -4.22
C ILE A 79 14.60 -0.34 -3.42
N LEU A 80 15.49 0.65 -3.31
CA LEU A 80 15.20 1.92 -2.67
C LEU A 80 14.16 2.72 -3.47
N LEU A 81 14.20 2.64 -4.80
CA LEU A 81 13.18 3.29 -5.64
C LEU A 81 11.81 2.66 -5.42
N SER A 82 11.72 1.32 -5.44
CA SER A 82 10.47 0.61 -5.12
C SER A 82 9.97 0.96 -3.72
N SER A 83 10.88 1.01 -2.74
CA SER A 83 10.59 1.39 -1.36
C SER A 83 10.14 2.84 -1.22
N ALA A 84 10.69 3.76 -2.02
CA ALA A 84 10.24 5.15 -2.08
C ALA A 84 8.79 5.25 -2.58
N PHE A 85 8.43 4.53 -3.65
CA PHE A 85 7.04 4.46 -4.12
C PHE A 85 6.09 3.93 -3.04
N ILE A 86 6.47 2.88 -2.31
CA ILE A 86 5.68 2.34 -1.21
C ILE A 86 5.50 3.38 -0.10
N SER A 87 6.58 4.07 0.30
CA SER A 87 6.55 5.09 1.35
C SER A 87 5.70 6.29 0.96
N ILE A 88 5.84 6.78 -0.29
CA ILE A 88 5.02 7.87 -0.83
C ILE A 88 3.56 7.45 -0.85
N GLY A 89 3.26 6.28 -1.39
CA GLY A 89 1.90 5.76 -1.48
C GLY A 89 1.23 5.62 -0.12
N HIS A 90 1.90 4.99 0.83
CA HIS A 90 1.40 4.83 2.20
C HIS A 90 1.27 6.18 2.93
N GLY A 91 2.24 7.07 2.74
CA GLY A 91 2.25 8.41 3.35
C GLY A 91 1.12 9.31 2.83
N LEU A 92 0.65 9.12 1.60
CA LEU A 92 -0.52 9.79 1.05
C LEU A 92 -1.83 9.11 1.47
N PHE A 93 -1.88 7.79 1.41
CA PHE A 93 -3.10 7.01 1.66
C PHE A 93 -3.55 7.10 3.12
N SER A 94 -2.67 6.79 4.07
CA SER A 94 -3.05 6.59 5.47
C SER A 94 -3.66 7.84 6.13
N PRO A 95 -3.03 9.04 6.10
CA PRO A 95 -3.62 10.23 6.71
C PRO A 95 -4.87 10.71 5.96
N THR A 96 -4.90 10.57 4.64
CA THR A 96 -6.05 10.97 3.82
C THR A 96 -7.27 10.10 4.12
N GLN A 97 -7.09 8.79 4.27
CA GLN A 97 -8.15 7.86 4.66
C GLN A 97 -8.74 8.24 6.03
N SER A 98 -7.90 8.48 7.03
CA SER A 98 -8.34 8.84 8.37
C SER A 98 -9.09 10.17 8.38
N SER A 99 -8.61 11.17 7.61
CA SER A 99 -9.28 12.47 7.46
C SER A 99 -10.65 12.34 6.80
N LEU A 100 -10.76 11.56 5.72
CA LEU A 100 -12.03 11.29 5.05
C LEU A 100 -13.04 10.59 5.96
N LEU A 101 -12.60 9.59 6.71
CA LEU A 101 -13.46 8.88 7.67
C LEU A 101 -13.94 9.80 8.78
N THR A 102 -13.08 10.66 9.32
CA THR A 102 -13.46 11.66 10.32
C THR A 102 -14.49 12.63 9.77
N PHE A 103 -14.27 13.15 8.57
CA PHE A 103 -15.19 14.08 7.93
C PHE A 103 -16.56 13.46 7.66
N GLU A 104 -16.60 12.26 7.07
CA GLU A 104 -17.87 11.58 6.78
C GLU A 104 -18.60 11.12 8.04
N SER A 105 -17.89 10.70 9.09
CA SER A 105 -18.46 10.37 10.38
C SER A 105 -19.17 11.56 10.99
N SER A 106 -18.50 12.72 11.04
CA SER A 106 -19.06 13.96 11.57
C SER A 106 -20.28 14.41 10.76
N ARG A 107 -20.22 14.31 9.43
CA ARG A 107 -21.31 14.70 8.53
C ARG A 107 -22.57 13.85 8.71
N LYS A 108 -22.39 12.56 8.98
CA LYS A 108 -23.51 11.60 9.15
C LYS A 108 -23.98 11.46 10.59
N GLY A 109 -23.37 12.15 11.54
CA GLY A 109 -23.69 12.05 12.96
C GLY A 109 -23.31 10.72 13.61
N HIS A 110 -22.35 10.00 13.03
CA HIS A 110 -21.83 8.77 13.63
C HIS A 110 -20.79 9.09 14.69
N GLU A 111 -20.73 8.27 15.73
CA GLU A 111 -19.69 8.37 16.75
C GLU A 111 -18.32 8.05 16.13
N LEU A 112 -17.42 9.01 16.16
CA LEU A 112 -16.08 8.90 15.58
C LEU A 112 -15.30 7.69 16.12
N GLY A 113 -15.44 7.42 17.43
CA GLY A 113 -14.79 6.28 18.08
C GLY A 113 -15.21 4.94 17.49
N VAL A 114 -16.51 4.77 17.18
CA VAL A 114 -17.03 3.55 16.57
C VAL A 114 -16.47 3.36 15.15
N VAL A 115 -16.43 4.43 14.36
CA VAL A 115 -15.94 4.38 12.97
C VAL A 115 -14.43 4.09 12.94
N MET A 116 -13.66 4.76 13.79
CA MET A 116 -12.20 4.52 13.89
C MET A 116 -11.90 3.12 14.46
N GLY A 117 -12.67 2.67 15.45
CA GLY A 117 -12.56 1.31 15.97
C GLY A 117 -12.86 0.24 14.91
N ALA A 118 -13.87 0.44 14.09
CA ALA A 118 -14.16 -0.46 12.97
C ALA A 118 -13.02 -0.49 11.94
N GLN A 119 -12.47 0.68 11.58
CA GLN A 119 -11.30 0.77 10.68
C GLN A 119 -10.11 -0.02 11.23
N GLU A 120 -9.76 0.16 12.51
CA GLU A 120 -8.67 -0.57 13.14
C GLU A 120 -8.96 -2.07 13.25
N GLY A 121 -10.20 -2.45 13.50
CA GLY A 121 -10.64 -3.85 13.51
C GLY A 121 -10.43 -4.53 12.15
N TYR A 122 -10.88 -3.91 11.04
CA TYR A 122 -10.60 -4.42 9.69
C TYR A 122 -9.11 -4.44 9.38
N GLY A 123 -8.37 -3.41 9.79
CA GLY A 123 -6.91 -3.37 9.66
C GLY A 123 -6.21 -4.51 10.42
N ALA A 124 -6.69 -4.84 11.62
CA ALA A 124 -6.18 -5.97 12.41
C ALA A 124 -6.43 -7.31 11.71
N LEU A 125 -7.64 -7.52 11.16
CA LEU A 125 -7.94 -8.71 10.37
C LEU A 125 -7.02 -8.82 9.15
N ALA A 126 -6.81 -7.73 8.42
CA ALA A 126 -5.90 -7.73 7.27
C ALA A 126 -4.45 -8.07 7.67
N ARG A 127 -4.00 -7.61 8.85
CA ARG A 127 -2.67 -7.95 9.41
C ARG A 127 -2.52 -9.43 9.80
N ILE A 128 -3.62 -10.12 10.08
CA ILE A 128 -3.61 -11.57 10.34
C ILE A 128 -3.63 -12.35 9.02
N PHE A 129 -4.59 -12.07 8.15
CA PHE A 129 -4.76 -12.82 6.90
C PHE A 129 -3.70 -12.52 5.85
N GLY A 130 -3.18 -11.28 5.80
CA GLY A 130 -2.15 -10.87 4.85
C GLY A 130 -0.88 -11.72 4.91
N PRO A 131 -0.22 -11.83 6.08
CA PRO A 131 0.97 -12.69 6.22
C PRO A 131 0.69 -14.18 5.98
N LEU A 132 -0.48 -14.69 6.38
CA LEU A 132 -0.88 -16.08 6.13
C LEU A 132 -0.99 -16.37 4.64
N LEU A 133 -1.71 -15.51 3.89
CA LEU A 133 -1.83 -15.63 2.44
C LEU A 133 -0.46 -15.50 1.75
N ALA A 134 0.33 -14.51 2.15
CA ALA A 134 1.66 -14.29 1.58
C ALA A 134 2.62 -15.46 1.87
N GLY A 135 2.56 -16.03 3.08
CA GLY A 135 3.34 -17.22 3.45
C GLY A 135 2.91 -18.45 2.66
N TYR A 136 1.62 -18.66 2.50
CA TYR A 136 1.08 -19.75 1.67
C TYR A 136 1.52 -19.63 0.20
N LEU A 137 1.35 -18.45 -0.39
CA LEU A 137 1.80 -18.21 -1.77
C LEU A 137 3.32 -18.39 -1.92
N TRP A 138 4.08 -18.01 -0.88
CA TRP A 138 5.53 -18.21 -0.88
C TRP A 138 5.90 -19.70 -0.78
N SER A 139 5.21 -20.51 0.03
CA SER A 139 5.49 -21.94 0.13
C SER A 139 5.31 -22.65 -1.21
N LEU A 140 4.30 -22.27 -1.99
CA LEU A 140 4.08 -22.81 -3.33
C LEU A 140 5.24 -22.52 -4.30
N THR A 141 6.00 -21.43 -4.09
CA THR A 141 7.18 -21.12 -4.90
C THR A 141 8.38 -22.01 -4.55
N VAL A 142 8.52 -22.38 -3.29
CA VAL A 142 9.60 -23.25 -2.81
C VAL A 142 9.40 -24.70 -3.27
N GLU A 143 8.15 -25.14 -3.38
CA GLU A 143 7.78 -26.50 -3.84
C GLU A 143 7.99 -26.73 -5.35
N GLY A 144 8.39 -25.70 -6.10
CA GLY A 144 8.92 -25.83 -7.47
C GLY A 144 7.91 -26.18 -8.56
N SER A 145 6.62 -25.93 -8.38
CA SER A 145 5.65 -26.04 -9.47
C SER A 145 5.83 -24.85 -10.43
N GLY A 146 6.34 -25.09 -11.62
CA GLY A 146 6.85 -24.11 -12.59
C GLY A 146 5.96 -22.88 -12.96
N PHE A 147 4.71 -22.83 -12.50
CA PHE A 147 3.81 -21.69 -12.62
C PHE A 147 3.94 -20.70 -11.44
N TRP A 148 4.28 -21.20 -10.26
CA TRP A 148 4.40 -20.41 -9.04
C TRP A 148 5.83 -19.94 -8.85
N THR A 149 6.07 -18.67 -9.03
CA THR A 149 7.37 -18.02 -8.83
C THR A 149 7.28 -16.99 -7.72
N TYR A 150 8.42 -16.55 -7.18
CA TYR A 150 8.45 -15.48 -6.17
C TYR A 150 7.76 -14.18 -6.64
N HIS A 151 7.68 -13.94 -7.96
CA HIS A 151 6.89 -12.84 -8.53
C HIS A 151 5.40 -12.95 -8.20
N THR A 152 4.85 -14.16 -7.99
CA THR A 152 3.41 -14.38 -7.81
C THR A 152 2.89 -13.65 -6.57
N CYS A 153 3.62 -13.69 -5.44
CA CYS A 153 3.23 -13.00 -4.22
C CYS A 153 3.08 -11.50 -4.45
N PHE A 154 4.02 -10.89 -5.16
CA PHE A 154 4.01 -9.45 -5.43
C PHE A 154 2.99 -9.07 -6.49
N ARG A 155 2.75 -9.92 -7.49
CA ARG A 155 1.68 -9.72 -8.50
C ARG A 155 0.30 -9.77 -7.86
N VAL A 156 0.05 -10.75 -6.98
CA VAL A 156 -1.21 -10.85 -6.23
C VAL A 156 -1.41 -9.61 -5.36
N ALA A 157 -0.37 -9.16 -4.64
CA ALA A 157 -0.44 -7.93 -3.86
C ALA A 157 -0.73 -6.71 -4.75
N GLY A 158 -0.03 -6.56 -5.88
CA GLY A 158 -0.29 -5.49 -6.85
C GLY A 158 -1.72 -5.52 -7.40
N LEU A 159 -2.26 -6.71 -7.70
CA LEU A 159 -3.65 -6.87 -8.14
C LEU A 159 -4.65 -6.41 -7.07
N ILE A 160 -4.41 -6.75 -5.80
CA ILE A 160 -5.23 -6.29 -4.67
C ILE A 160 -5.27 -4.76 -4.62
N PHE A 161 -4.12 -4.09 -4.82
CA PHE A 161 -4.07 -2.62 -4.86
C PHE A 161 -4.82 -2.03 -6.05
N ILE A 162 -4.76 -2.66 -7.24
CA ILE A 162 -5.53 -2.24 -8.42
C ILE A 162 -7.04 -2.37 -8.12
N VAL A 163 -7.48 -3.49 -7.58
CA VAL A 163 -8.88 -3.69 -7.18
C VAL A 163 -9.31 -2.66 -6.16
N ALA A 164 -8.48 -2.39 -5.14
CA ALA A 164 -8.76 -1.37 -4.13
C ALA A 164 -8.90 0.03 -4.77
N ALA A 165 -8.02 0.41 -5.70
CA ALA A 165 -8.11 1.69 -6.41
C ALA A 165 -9.38 1.80 -7.26
N LEU A 166 -9.77 0.73 -7.95
CA LEU A 166 -11.01 0.69 -8.74
C LEU A 166 -12.26 0.81 -7.85
N LEU A 167 -12.28 0.15 -6.70
CA LEU A 167 -13.35 0.28 -5.72
C LEU A 167 -13.44 1.71 -5.17
N GLN A 168 -12.32 2.35 -4.85
CA GLN A 168 -12.28 3.75 -4.43
C GLN A 168 -12.85 4.68 -5.50
N LEU A 169 -12.48 4.50 -6.77
CA LEU A 169 -13.01 5.28 -7.90
C LEU A 169 -14.53 5.13 -8.02
N ASN A 170 -15.05 3.90 -7.92
CA ASN A 170 -16.49 3.64 -7.99
C ASN A 170 -17.25 4.30 -6.84
N LEU A 171 -16.73 4.22 -5.61
CA LEU A 171 -17.35 4.84 -4.43
C LEU A 171 -17.42 6.36 -4.57
N ILE A 172 -16.36 7.00 -5.07
CA ILE A 172 -16.34 8.45 -5.29
C ILE A 172 -17.35 8.85 -6.35
N LYS A 173 -17.37 8.15 -7.50
CA LYS A 173 -18.33 8.42 -8.57
C LYS A 173 -19.78 8.31 -8.10
N ASN A 174 -20.12 7.28 -7.33
CA ASN A 174 -21.46 7.09 -6.80
C ASN A 174 -21.83 8.19 -5.77
N SER A 175 -20.89 8.64 -4.96
CA SER A 175 -21.09 9.74 -4.01
C SER A 175 -21.38 11.07 -4.73
N GLU A 176 -20.70 11.36 -5.83
CA GLU A 176 -20.94 12.58 -6.61
C GLU A 176 -22.28 12.52 -7.36
N LEU A 177 -22.67 11.36 -7.90
CA LEU A 177 -23.98 11.15 -8.52
C LEU A 177 -25.11 11.38 -7.53
N SER A 178 -24.98 10.84 -6.31
CA SER A 178 -25.99 11.03 -5.24
C SER A 178 -26.14 12.51 -4.85
N LYS A 179 -25.07 13.26 -4.74
CA LYS A 179 -25.11 14.71 -4.46
C LYS A 179 -25.77 15.51 -5.58
N THR A 180 -25.60 15.10 -6.83
CA THR A 180 -26.20 15.78 -7.98
C THR A 180 -27.71 15.56 -8.01
N ILE A 181 -28.20 14.35 -7.71
CA ILE A 181 -29.63 14.02 -7.67
C ILE A 181 -30.35 14.81 -6.57
N THR A 182 -29.77 14.87 -5.36
CA THR A 182 -30.34 15.63 -4.22
C THR A 182 -30.33 17.14 -4.39
N ARG A 183 -29.63 17.69 -5.38
CA ARG A 183 -29.68 19.12 -5.71
C ARG A 183 -30.75 19.50 -6.75
N VAL A 184 -31.31 18.53 -7.42
CA VAL A 184 -32.32 18.71 -8.48
C VAL A 184 -33.76 18.53 -7.94
N GLU A 185 -33.89 17.89 -6.77
CA GLU A 185 -35.15 17.81 -5.99
C GLU A 185 -35.27 19.00 -5.03
#